data_71226e3b5093b0c18ebb7de8bec80448
#
_entry.id   71226e3b5093b0c18ebb7de8bec80448
#
_cell.length_a   1.000
_cell.length_b   1.000
_cell.length_c   1.000
_cell.angle_alpha   90.00
_cell.angle_beta   90.00
_cell.angle_gamma   90.00
#
_symmetry.space_group_name_H-M   'P 1'
#
loop_
_entity.id
_entity.type
_entity.pdbx_description
1 polymer ?
#
loop_
_entity_poly.entity_id
_entity_poly.type
_entity_poly.pdbx_seq_one_letter_code
_entity_poly.pdbx_strand_id
1 'polypeptide(L)'
;METEKKNFIVEDWQTVVNKPIYTSNGKDIGVVRSVQPQFIVSSLGRVTEDKYLIPKTSVQIIENGIVYIKEDSDFAEKNFRIV
;
A
#
# COMPACT_ATOMS: atom_id res chain seq x y z
N MET A 1 -16.08 18.87 13.50
CA MET A 1 -15.68 18.61 13.23
C MET A 1 -15.04 18.26 12.61
N GLU A 2 -15.03 18.14 12.30
CA GLU A 2 -14.52 17.76 11.74
C GLU A 2 -13.91 17.35 11.19
N THR A 3 -13.83 17.09 10.78
CA THR A 3 -13.34 16.65 10.27
C THR A 3 -12.48 16.17 10.05
N GLU A 4 -12.10 16.02 10.11
CA GLU A 4 -11.31 15.60 9.94
C GLU A 4 -10.89 14.53 9.55
N LYS A 5 -11.19 13.87 9.15
CA LYS A 5 -10.98 12.80 8.68
C LYS A 5 -10.12 12.69 7.61
N LYS A 6 -9.60 13.47 7.09
CA LYS A 6 -8.76 13.32 6.11
C LYS A 6 -7.45 12.86 6.43
N ASN A 7 -6.98 12.93 7.62
CA ASN A 7 -5.66 12.44 8.02
C ASN A 7 -5.79 11.05 8.58
N PHE A 8 -5.59 10.08 7.75
CA PHE A 8 -5.61 8.70 8.21
C PHE A 8 -4.25 8.40 8.85
N ILE A 9 -4.27 7.98 10.10
CA ILE A 9 -3.06 7.71 10.86
C ILE A 9 -3.00 6.24 11.20
N VAL A 10 -1.90 5.60 10.85
CA VAL A 10 -1.64 4.21 11.23
C VAL A 10 -0.73 4.25 12.45
N GLU A 11 -1.24 3.81 13.58
CA GLU A 11 -0.46 3.86 14.81
C GLU A 11 0.59 2.75 14.88
N ASP A 12 0.29 1.61 14.29
CA ASP A 12 1.21 0.48 14.30
C ASP A 12 1.28 -0.09 12.90
N TRP A 13 2.34 0.27 12.20
CA TRP A 13 2.50 -0.15 10.82
C TRP A 13 2.72 -1.66 10.67
N GLN A 14 3.15 -2.34 11.72
CA GLN A 14 3.30 -3.79 11.64
C GLN A 14 1.98 -4.50 11.42
N THR A 15 0.87 -3.85 11.75
CA THR A 15 -0.44 -4.45 11.54
C THR A 15 -0.81 -4.59 10.07
N VAL A 16 -0.12 -3.89 9.17
CA VAL A 16 -0.44 -4.01 7.74
C VAL A 16 0.29 -5.17 7.09
N VAL A 17 1.25 -5.78 7.76
CA VAL A 17 1.98 -6.93 7.19
C VAL A 17 0.99 -8.05 6.89
N ASN A 18 1.13 -8.63 5.70
CA ASN A 18 0.27 -9.70 5.18
C ASN A 18 -1.10 -9.22 4.71
N LYS A 19 -1.36 -7.92 4.68
CA LYS A 19 -2.59 -7.41 4.11
C LYS A 19 -2.40 -7.09 2.64
N PRO A 20 -3.42 -7.31 1.80
CA PRO A 20 -3.33 -6.95 0.40
C PRO A 20 -3.39 -5.43 0.21
N ILE A 21 -2.82 -4.97 -0.90
CA ILE A 21 -2.80 -3.56 -1.25
C ILE A 21 -3.50 -3.38 -2.59
N TYR A 22 -4.41 -2.40 -2.65
CA TYR A 22 -5.10 -2.06 -3.88
C TYR A 22 -4.85 -0.59 -4.22
N THR A 23 -4.72 -0.32 -5.50
CA THR A 23 -4.59 1.05 -6.00
C THR A 23 -5.95 1.74 -5.99
N SER A 24 -5.94 3.04 -6.28
CA SER A 24 -7.18 3.82 -6.27
C SER A 24 -8.19 3.33 -7.30
N ASN A 25 -7.72 2.73 -8.39
CA ASN A 25 -8.61 2.17 -9.40
C ASN A 25 -8.86 0.66 -9.21
N GLY A 26 -8.54 0.14 -8.03
CA GLY A 26 -8.92 -1.22 -7.66
C GLY A 26 -8.00 -2.33 -8.12
N LYS A 27 -6.80 -1.98 -8.55
CA LYS A 27 -5.86 -3.01 -8.98
C LYS A 27 -5.07 -3.57 -7.80
N ASP A 28 -4.96 -4.89 -7.76
CA ASP A 28 -4.19 -5.60 -6.75
C ASP A 28 -2.69 -5.43 -7.06
N ILE A 29 -1.94 -4.88 -6.13
CA ILE A 29 -0.49 -4.76 -6.27
C ILE A 29 0.25 -5.54 -5.21
N GLY A 30 -0.39 -6.58 -4.69
CA GLY A 30 0.29 -7.56 -3.86
C GLY A 30 -0.09 -7.48 -2.41
N VAL A 31 0.75 -8.10 -1.61
CA VAL A 31 0.56 -8.24 -0.17
C VAL A 31 1.77 -7.60 0.51
N VAL A 32 1.52 -6.86 1.58
CA VAL A 32 2.60 -6.22 2.33
C VAL A 32 3.51 -7.30 2.92
N ARG A 33 4.79 -7.21 2.64
CA ARG A 33 5.77 -8.16 3.16
C ARG A 33 6.61 -7.58 4.28
N SER A 34 6.90 -6.29 4.21
CA SER A 34 7.71 -5.68 5.25
C SER A 34 7.40 -4.20 5.34
N VAL A 35 7.82 -3.61 6.45
CA VAL A 35 7.59 -2.21 6.72
C VAL A 35 8.94 -1.57 7.04
N GLN A 36 9.25 -0.49 6.34
CA GLN A 36 10.45 0.30 6.58
C GLN A 36 10.05 1.64 7.17
N PRO A 37 11.00 2.46 7.62
CA PRO A 37 10.62 3.71 8.29
C PRO A 37 9.69 4.60 7.48
N GLN A 38 9.89 4.71 6.17
CA GLN A 38 9.08 5.59 5.35
C GLN A 38 8.31 4.88 4.25
N PHE A 39 8.47 3.57 4.12
CA PHE A 39 7.90 2.81 3.03
C PHE A 39 7.29 1.51 3.53
N ILE A 40 6.40 0.95 2.72
CA ILE A 40 6.00 -0.43 2.87
C ILE A 40 6.39 -1.15 1.59
N VAL A 41 6.71 -2.43 1.72
CA VAL A 41 7.12 -3.24 0.58
C VAL A 41 6.05 -4.29 0.35
N SER A 42 5.54 -4.37 -0.87
CA SER A 42 4.60 -5.42 -1.23
C SER A 42 5.20 -6.32 -2.30
N SER A 43 4.68 -7.52 -2.40
CA SER A 43 5.04 -8.40 -3.50
C SER A 43 3.80 -9.04 -4.07
N LEU A 44 3.82 -9.25 -5.39
CA LEU A 44 2.71 -9.79 -6.14
C LEU A 44 3.24 -10.90 -7.01
N GLY A 45 2.58 -12.06 -6.98
CA GLY A 45 2.94 -13.18 -7.81
C GLY A 45 3.65 -14.27 -7.04
N ARG A 46 3.69 -15.46 -7.62
CA ARG A 46 4.30 -16.60 -6.97
C ARG A 46 5.58 -17.04 -7.62
N VAL A 47 5.54 -17.16 -8.94
CA VAL A 47 6.69 -17.65 -9.69
C VAL A 47 7.62 -16.49 -9.98
N THR A 48 7.06 -15.42 -10.52
CA THR A 48 7.81 -14.20 -10.76
C THR A 48 7.18 -13.12 -9.91
N GLU A 49 7.92 -12.65 -8.91
CA GLU A 49 7.39 -11.66 -8.01
C GLU A 49 7.69 -10.26 -8.48
N ASP A 50 6.64 -9.46 -8.55
CA ASP A 50 6.78 -8.02 -8.71
C ASP A 50 6.77 -7.41 -7.34
N LYS A 51 7.71 -6.53 -7.08
CA LYS A 51 7.80 -5.87 -5.77
C LYS A 51 7.57 -4.40 -5.93
N TYR A 52 6.91 -3.83 -4.94
CA TYR A 52 6.59 -2.42 -4.93
C TYR A 52 7.09 -1.79 -3.64
N LEU A 53 7.74 -0.64 -3.78
CA LEU A 53 8.18 0.16 -2.64
C LEU A 53 7.24 1.34 -2.57
N ILE A 54 6.35 1.34 -1.59
CA ILE A 54 5.23 2.27 -1.53
C ILE A 54 5.43 3.21 -0.35
N PRO A 55 5.48 4.52 -0.58
CA PRO A 55 5.62 5.46 0.54
C PRO A 55 4.43 5.32 1.48
N LYS A 56 4.69 5.38 2.77
CA LYS A 56 3.60 5.32 3.75
C LYS A 56 2.60 6.45 3.54
N THR A 57 3.05 7.58 3.00
CA THR A 57 2.16 8.71 2.73
C THR A 57 1.17 8.42 1.62
N SER A 58 1.38 7.35 0.85
CA SER A 58 0.43 6.96 -0.19
C SER A 58 -0.76 6.19 0.37
N VAL A 59 -0.66 5.66 1.57
CA VAL A 59 -1.77 4.90 2.15
C VAL A 59 -2.90 5.87 2.48
N GLN A 60 -4.06 5.62 1.89
CA GLN A 60 -5.21 6.47 2.08
C GLN A 60 -6.11 5.97 3.20
N ILE A 61 -6.35 4.67 3.22
CA ILE A 61 -7.20 4.07 4.24
C ILE A 61 -6.90 2.57 4.32
N ILE A 62 -7.13 2.01 5.50
CA ILE A 62 -7.11 0.57 5.67
C ILE A 62 -8.50 0.17 6.12
N GLU A 63 -9.14 -0.67 5.33
CA GLU A 63 -10.54 -0.99 5.56
C GLU A 63 -10.78 -2.46 5.25
N ASN A 64 -11.42 -3.15 6.15
CA ASN A 64 -11.75 -4.57 5.98
C ASN A 64 -10.52 -5.42 5.67
N GLY A 65 -9.38 -5.06 6.28
CA GLY A 65 -8.16 -5.83 6.09
C GLY A 65 -7.45 -5.57 4.77
N ILE A 66 -7.82 -4.51 4.06
CA ILE A 66 -7.23 -4.16 2.78
C ILE A 66 -6.63 -2.76 2.88
N VAL A 67 -5.42 -2.61 2.35
CA VAL A 67 -4.73 -1.33 2.31
C VAL A 67 -5.03 -0.68 0.96
N TYR A 68 -5.55 0.54 0.98
CA TYR A 68 -5.83 1.28 -0.25
C TYR A 68 -4.89 2.46 -0.34
N ILE A 69 -4.24 2.61 -1.48
CA ILE A 69 -3.38 3.76 -1.71
C ILE A 69 -4.10 4.76 -2.61
N LYS A 70 -3.64 6.00 -2.60
CA LYS A 70 -4.32 7.06 -3.35
C LYS A 70 -3.93 7.12 -4.82
N GLU A 71 -2.81 6.49 -5.19
CA GLU A 71 -2.36 6.48 -6.58
C GLU A 71 -3.04 5.36 -7.36
N ASP A 72 -3.12 5.54 -8.68
CA ASP A 72 -3.69 4.50 -9.53
C ASP A 72 -2.61 3.50 -9.95
N SER A 73 -3.03 2.47 -10.70
CA SER A 73 -2.13 1.39 -11.07
C SER A 73 -1.03 1.84 -12.02
N ASP A 74 -1.32 2.78 -12.91
CA ASP A 74 -0.29 3.25 -13.84
C ASP A 74 0.82 3.97 -13.09
N PHE A 75 0.45 4.80 -12.13
CA PHE A 75 1.44 5.49 -11.33
C PHE A 75 2.26 4.51 -10.51
N ALA A 76 1.60 3.53 -9.91
CA ALA A 76 2.28 2.54 -9.07
C ALA A 76 3.28 1.72 -9.90
N GLU A 77 2.87 1.32 -11.10
CA GLU A 77 3.76 0.55 -11.96
C GLU A 77 5.00 1.35 -12.36
N LYS A 78 4.82 2.63 -12.60
CA LYS A 78 5.94 3.44 -13.08
C LYS A 78 6.84 3.94 -11.96
N ASN A 79 6.27 4.17 -10.79
CA ASN A 79 7.01 4.87 -9.74
C ASN A 79 7.30 4.03 -8.50
N PHE A 80 6.50 3.03 -8.22
CA PHE A 80 6.67 2.25 -6.99
C PHE A 80 7.26 0.86 -7.25
N ARG A 81 7.14 0.37 -8.46
CA ARG A 81 7.60 -0.97 -8.74
C ARG A 81 9.13 -1.02 -8.72
N ILE A 82 9.66 -2.02 -8.01
CA ILE A 82 11.09 -2.29 -8.00
C ILE A 82 11.33 -3.55 -8.80
N VAL A 83 12.32 -3.51 -9.61
CA VAL A 83 12.61 -4.65 -10.48
C VAL A 83 13.63 -5.56 -9.83
#